data_cfda1a6d5e788a8721139214f3833ae3
#
_entry.id   cfda1a6d5e788a8721139214f3833ae3
#
_cell.length_a   1.000
_cell.length_b   1.000
_cell.length_c   1.000
_cell.angle_alpha   90.00
_cell.angle_beta   90.00
_cell.angle_gamma   90.00
#
_symmetry.space_group_name_H-M   'P 1'
#
loop_
_entity.id
_entity.type
_entity.pdbx_description
1 polymer ?
#
loop_
_entity_poly.entity_id
_entity_poly.type
_entity_poly.pdbx_seq_one_letter_code
_entity_poly.pdbx_strand_id
1 'polypeptide(L)'
;MFDIYKLFSFFKKNFNLKDILLAFGLVALFLLTRIIFLEKLPIFCDEGIYIHWAKVAWHDASWRFISLTDGRQPLQTWGMIPFLKIFSPNLLIGGRMFSVATGFASLTGIFSLLFYLFGKKTAFWGAFLYIFTPFFIFYDRIALADSAVNAGFIWILFFSILVVRTLRLDLALFFGIMAGLSMLTKSSVRMFIGLASIAPILVWKKNEKDIIKKTINYFILFAFVFVMAIVIYNIQRLSPFMHYIEQKNNTFVMPFGEFIKAPFAVLLPNLKLIPYYVFSEMGWLTGFLGIVGLIFILVKDFNLGLYFAIWLIAPYFAIAGFSRVIFPRYLIFLTTLLTIFSAYLLSNLKSKLIKSVSLTIFLLISGFFAYGFYFNPSLIPFPPIDKGQYIEGETAGWGTKEIMEFARVKSKEKQVIILAEGDFGLIGDMLNVYLHDDDKINIRGFWPLDEKALLANQKELKENLVYVVFSQKKEFPSNWPIKLIKKYEKPGNRTAYYLFELIK
;
A
#
# COMPACT_ATOMS: atom_id res chain seq x y z
N MET A 1 -31.84 -4.95 -12.10
CA MET A 1 -31.26 -5.44 -13.37
C MET A 1 -30.44 -4.30 -13.98
N PHE A 2 -29.13 -4.52 -14.17
CA PHE A 2 -28.24 -3.51 -14.76
C PHE A 2 -28.66 -3.30 -16.21
N ASP A 3 -29.19 -2.12 -16.53
CA ASP A 3 -29.63 -1.80 -17.88
C ASP A 3 -28.45 -1.28 -18.70
N ILE A 4 -27.82 -2.20 -19.44
CA ILE A 4 -26.65 -1.92 -20.29
C ILE A 4 -26.93 -0.77 -21.28
N TYR A 5 -28.17 -0.63 -21.77
CA TYR A 5 -28.57 0.45 -22.67
C TYR A 5 -28.53 1.82 -21.98
N LYS A 6 -28.94 1.88 -20.70
CA LYS A 6 -28.82 3.14 -19.92
C LYS A 6 -27.38 3.50 -19.66
N LEU A 7 -26.52 2.51 -19.38
CA LEU A 7 -25.10 2.75 -19.23
C LEU A 7 -24.48 3.27 -20.53
N PHE A 8 -24.78 2.63 -21.65
CA PHE A 8 -24.28 3.04 -22.98
C PHE A 8 -24.75 4.45 -23.35
N SER A 9 -26.05 4.75 -23.11
CA SER A 9 -26.60 6.09 -23.35
C SER A 9 -25.97 7.16 -22.46
N PHE A 10 -25.66 6.82 -21.19
CA PHE A 10 -24.93 7.71 -20.28
C PHE A 10 -23.53 8.03 -20.79
N PHE A 11 -22.77 7.02 -21.22
CA PHE A 11 -21.42 7.25 -21.79
C PHE A 11 -21.48 8.08 -23.06
N LYS A 12 -22.35 7.74 -24.00
CA LYS A 12 -22.55 8.48 -25.26
C LYS A 12 -22.95 9.95 -25.03
N LYS A 13 -23.75 10.23 -23.99
CA LYS A 13 -24.18 11.58 -23.63
C LYS A 13 -23.06 12.41 -22.99
N ASN A 14 -22.20 11.80 -22.18
CA ASN A 14 -21.24 12.52 -21.36
C ASN A 14 -19.82 12.57 -21.96
N PHE A 15 -19.46 11.61 -22.83
CA PHE A 15 -18.11 11.48 -23.37
C PHE A 15 -18.12 11.46 -24.89
N ASN A 16 -17.31 12.31 -25.50
CA ASN A 16 -17.04 12.29 -26.93
C ASN A 16 -15.79 11.44 -27.25
N LEU A 17 -15.49 11.24 -28.53
CA LEU A 17 -14.35 10.44 -28.97
C LEU A 17 -13.02 10.94 -28.38
N LYS A 18 -12.82 12.27 -28.27
CA LYS A 18 -11.60 12.84 -27.67
C LYS A 18 -11.46 12.49 -26.19
N ASP A 19 -12.57 12.52 -25.44
CA ASP A 19 -12.59 12.12 -24.03
C ASP A 19 -12.24 10.64 -23.87
N ILE A 20 -12.74 9.78 -24.76
CA ILE A 20 -12.47 8.34 -24.77
C ILE A 20 -10.99 8.09 -25.08
N LEU A 21 -10.45 8.74 -26.12
CA LEU A 21 -9.03 8.63 -26.47
C LEU A 21 -8.12 9.12 -25.34
N LEU A 22 -8.49 10.22 -24.66
CA LEU A 22 -7.78 10.73 -23.51
C LEU A 22 -7.81 9.73 -22.33
N ALA A 23 -8.96 9.12 -22.07
CA ALA A 23 -9.09 8.10 -21.04
C ALA A 23 -8.20 6.88 -21.34
N PHE A 24 -8.21 6.37 -22.57
CA PHE A 24 -7.30 5.29 -22.99
C PHE A 24 -5.82 5.70 -22.85
N GLY A 25 -5.46 6.91 -23.24
CA GLY A 25 -4.11 7.44 -23.06
C GLY A 25 -3.68 7.49 -21.59
N LEU A 26 -4.58 7.91 -20.69
CA LEU A 26 -4.29 7.92 -19.24
C LEU A 26 -4.18 6.49 -18.66
N VAL A 27 -5.01 5.56 -19.10
CA VAL A 27 -4.88 4.15 -18.70
C VAL A 27 -3.54 3.57 -19.18
N ALA A 28 -3.17 3.83 -20.44
CA ALA A 28 -1.88 3.41 -20.97
C ALA A 28 -0.70 4.02 -20.20
N LEU A 29 -0.76 5.30 -19.84
CA LEU A 29 0.25 5.97 -19.02
C LEU A 29 0.29 5.42 -17.59
N PHE A 30 -0.86 5.10 -17.01
CA PHE A 30 -0.91 4.44 -15.71
C PHE A 30 -0.17 3.09 -15.76
N LEU A 31 -0.52 2.23 -16.70
CA LEU A 31 0.13 0.91 -16.84
C LEU A 31 1.63 1.06 -17.13
N LEU A 32 2.00 1.97 -18.03
CA LEU A 32 3.39 2.25 -18.35
C LEU A 32 4.18 2.63 -17.09
N THR A 33 3.70 3.60 -16.32
CA THR A 33 4.39 4.09 -15.13
C THR A 33 4.42 3.08 -13.98
N ARG A 34 3.58 2.04 -13.97
CA ARG A 34 3.55 1.03 -12.90
C ARG A 34 4.27 -0.25 -13.29
N ILE A 35 4.28 -0.63 -14.56
CA ILE A 35 4.79 -1.95 -15.00
C ILE A 35 6.26 -1.86 -15.46
N ILE A 36 6.66 -0.74 -16.09
CA ILE A 36 8.03 -0.61 -16.63
C ILE A 36 9.06 -0.77 -15.51
N PHE A 37 10.09 -1.61 -15.73
CA PHE A 37 11.17 -1.90 -14.78
C PHE A 37 10.65 -2.24 -13.36
N LEU A 38 9.60 -3.03 -13.27
CA LEU A 38 8.94 -3.34 -12.00
C LEU A 38 9.86 -4.04 -11.00
N GLU A 39 10.88 -4.78 -11.46
CA GLU A 39 11.90 -5.43 -10.64
C GLU A 39 13.12 -4.55 -10.32
N LYS A 40 13.20 -3.32 -10.82
CA LYS A 40 14.38 -2.47 -10.60
C LYS A 40 14.60 -2.12 -9.13
N LEU A 41 13.53 -1.90 -8.40
CA LEU A 41 13.60 -1.78 -6.95
C LEU A 41 13.83 -3.16 -6.33
N PRO A 42 14.75 -3.30 -5.35
CA PRO A 42 14.94 -4.55 -4.65
C PRO A 42 13.66 -4.97 -3.95
N ILE A 43 13.54 -6.24 -3.63
CA ILE A 43 12.43 -6.70 -2.81
C ILE A 43 12.54 -6.06 -1.42
N PHE A 44 11.43 -5.60 -0.87
CA PHE A 44 11.35 -5.13 0.51
C PHE A 44 10.95 -6.29 1.44
N CYS A 45 11.44 -6.29 2.67
CA CYS A 45 11.19 -7.36 3.64
C CYS A 45 9.70 -7.70 3.78
N ASP A 46 8.81 -6.70 3.98
CA ASP A 46 7.37 -6.95 4.08
C ASP A 46 6.76 -7.51 2.77
N GLU A 47 7.30 -7.15 1.58
CA GLU A 47 6.90 -7.79 0.32
C GLU A 47 7.23 -9.27 0.33
N GLY A 48 8.44 -9.61 0.79
CA GLY A 48 8.89 -11.00 0.94
C GLY A 48 7.91 -11.81 1.77
N ILE A 49 7.52 -11.27 2.93
CA ILE A 49 6.54 -11.90 3.82
C ILE A 49 5.20 -12.14 3.10
N TYR A 50 4.60 -11.09 2.50
CA TYR A 50 3.29 -11.21 1.87
C TYR A 50 3.30 -12.17 0.68
N ILE A 51 4.34 -12.12 -0.16
CA ILE A 51 4.45 -12.97 -1.35
C ILE A 51 4.71 -14.42 -0.93
N HIS A 52 5.61 -14.66 0.04
CA HIS A 52 5.85 -15.99 0.58
C HIS A 52 4.58 -16.58 1.20
N TRP A 53 3.85 -15.85 2.02
CA TRP A 53 2.56 -16.29 2.54
C TRP A 53 1.53 -16.58 1.45
N ALA A 54 1.49 -15.78 0.40
CA ALA A 54 0.59 -16.04 -0.72
C ALA A 54 0.98 -17.32 -1.48
N LYS A 55 2.28 -17.61 -1.63
CA LYS A 55 2.79 -18.87 -2.18
C LYS A 55 2.37 -20.04 -1.29
N VAL A 56 2.58 -19.96 0.02
CA VAL A 56 2.18 -21.02 0.97
C VAL A 56 0.67 -21.24 0.93
N ALA A 57 -0.14 -20.18 1.04
CA ALA A 57 -1.60 -20.25 1.01
C ALA A 57 -2.16 -20.76 -0.33
N TRP A 58 -1.42 -20.59 -1.41
CA TRP A 58 -1.77 -21.15 -2.72
C TRP A 58 -1.61 -22.67 -2.76
N HIS A 59 -0.51 -23.20 -2.21
CA HIS A 59 -0.19 -24.63 -2.28
C HIS A 59 -0.84 -25.43 -1.15
N ASP A 60 -1.09 -24.81 0.01
CA ASP A 60 -1.69 -25.45 1.18
C ASP A 60 -2.91 -24.68 1.69
N ALA A 61 -4.09 -25.25 1.48
CA ALA A 61 -5.35 -24.67 1.90
C ALA A 61 -5.52 -24.54 3.43
N SER A 62 -4.77 -25.31 4.22
CA SER A 62 -4.78 -25.22 5.69
C SER A 62 -4.16 -23.89 6.17
N TRP A 63 -3.24 -23.33 5.39
CA TRP A 63 -2.56 -22.06 5.64
C TRP A 63 -3.19 -20.85 4.95
N ARG A 64 -4.44 -20.96 4.53
CA ARG A 64 -5.18 -19.89 3.86
C ARG A 64 -5.22 -18.58 4.64
N PHE A 65 -5.17 -18.65 5.97
CA PHE A 65 -5.14 -17.52 6.89
C PHE A 65 -3.76 -17.26 7.51
N ILE A 66 -2.68 -17.67 6.87
CA ILE A 66 -1.32 -17.55 7.39
C ILE A 66 -0.95 -16.13 7.82
N SER A 67 -1.45 -15.10 7.12
CA SER A 67 -1.18 -13.70 7.48
C SER A 67 -1.68 -13.31 8.88
N LEU A 68 -2.68 -14.01 9.41
CA LEU A 68 -3.19 -13.78 10.75
C LEU A 68 -2.22 -14.24 11.85
N THR A 69 -1.25 -15.11 11.54
CA THR A 69 -0.22 -15.54 12.53
C THR A 69 0.67 -14.36 12.97
N ASP A 70 0.80 -13.33 12.12
CA ASP A 70 1.43 -12.03 12.47
C ASP A 70 0.40 -10.90 12.64
N GLY A 71 -0.88 -11.22 12.82
CA GLY A 71 -1.94 -10.24 13.02
C GLY A 71 -2.22 -9.33 11.82
N ARG A 72 -1.83 -9.73 10.59
CA ARG A 72 -2.11 -9.00 9.36
C ARG A 72 -3.34 -9.58 8.67
N GLN A 73 -4.24 -8.71 8.20
CA GLN A 73 -5.45 -9.12 7.51
C GLN A 73 -5.13 -9.82 6.18
N PRO A 74 -6.01 -10.76 5.72
CA PRO A 74 -5.65 -11.71 4.67
C PRO A 74 -5.80 -11.21 3.23
N LEU A 75 -6.47 -10.07 2.96
CA LEU A 75 -6.82 -9.70 1.59
C LEU A 75 -5.59 -9.47 0.69
N GLN A 76 -4.51 -8.90 1.23
CA GLN A 76 -3.27 -8.73 0.47
C GLN A 76 -2.72 -10.09 0.02
N THR A 77 -2.63 -11.05 0.95
CA THR A 77 -2.16 -12.42 0.68
C THR A 77 -3.07 -13.13 -0.33
N TRP A 78 -4.39 -13.10 -0.10
CA TRP A 78 -5.34 -13.77 -1.00
C TRP A 78 -5.40 -13.14 -2.39
N GLY A 79 -5.39 -11.81 -2.44
CA GLY A 79 -5.47 -11.06 -3.69
C GLY A 79 -4.27 -11.27 -4.60
N MET A 80 -3.09 -11.56 -4.03
CA MET A 80 -1.90 -11.87 -4.82
C MET A 80 -1.95 -13.26 -5.47
N ILE A 81 -2.63 -14.25 -4.90
CA ILE A 81 -2.61 -15.64 -5.41
C ILE A 81 -2.93 -15.75 -6.90
N PRO A 82 -4.00 -15.13 -7.45
CA PRO A 82 -4.26 -15.18 -8.90
C PRO A 82 -3.11 -14.62 -9.74
N PHE A 83 -2.48 -13.54 -9.27
CA PHE A 83 -1.34 -12.91 -9.97
C PHE A 83 -0.08 -13.78 -9.88
N LEU A 84 0.18 -14.42 -8.74
CA LEU A 84 1.29 -15.36 -8.63
C LEU A 84 1.15 -16.51 -9.64
N LYS A 85 -0.08 -17.03 -9.82
CA LYS A 85 -0.37 -18.07 -10.82
C LYS A 85 -0.10 -17.60 -12.24
N ILE A 86 -0.49 -16.38 -12.59
CA ILE A 86 -0.34 -15.82 -13.94
C ILE A 86 1.14 -15.53 -14.24
N PHE A 87 1.89 -15.03 -13.27
CA PHE A 87 3.28 -14.57 -13.46
C PHE A 87 4.33 -15.57 -12.99
N SER A 88 3.94 -16.79 -12.58
CA SER A 88 4.89 -17.85 -12.25
C SER A 88 5.86 -18.10 -13.44
N PRO A 89 7.17 -18.29 -13.20
CA PRO A 89 7.80 -18.44 -11.88
C PRO A 89 8.23 -17.12 -11.20
N ASN A 90 7.97 -15.95 -11.81
CA ASN A 90 8.37 -14.67 -11.24
C ASN A 90 7.36 -14.16 -10.20
N LEU A 91 7.47 -14.66 -8.96
CA LEU A 91 6.52 -14.34 -7.91
C LEU A 91 6.61 -12.88 -7.45
N LEU A 92 7.77 -12.22 -7.56
CA LEU A 92 7.90 -10.80 -7.24
C LEU A 92 7.04 -9.93 -8.16
N ILE A 93 7.10 -10.18 -9.47
CA ILE A 93 6.21 -9.50 -10.43
C ILE A 93 4.75 -9.80 -10.08
N GLY A 94 4.40 -11.06 -9.85
CA GLY A 94 3.04 -11.44 -9.49
C GLY A 94 2.52 -10.67 -8.27
N GLY A 95 3.28 -10.62 -7.18
CA GLY A 95 2.90 -9.87 -5.98
C GLY A 95 2.71 -8.36 -6.24
N ARG A 96 3.63 -7.75 -6.99
CA ARG A 96 3.58 -6.32 -7.36
C ARG A 96 2.42 -6.00 -8.32
N MET A 97 2.07 -6.91 -9.21
CA MET A 97 0.94 -6.73 -10.14
C MET A 97 -0.42 -6.65 -9.41
N PHE A 98 -0.58 -7.29 -8.25
CA PHE A 98 -1.77 -7.07 -7.43
C PHE A 98 -1.85 -5.62 -6.91
N SER A 99 -0.73 -5.04 -6.49
CA SER A 99 -0.68 -3.63 -6.08
C SER A 99 -0.94 -2.68 -7.24
N VAL A 100 -0.45 -3.00 -8.45
CA VAL A 100 -0.81 -2.27 -9.68
C VAL A 100 -2.33 -2.33 -9.93
N ALA A 101 -2.95 -3.50 -9.76
CA ALA A 101 -4.40 -3.65 -9.95
C ALA A 101 -5.21 -2.84 -8.91
N THR A 102 -4.78 -2.82 -7.65
CA THR A 102 -5.43 -1.99 -6.62
C THR A 102 -5.17 -0.49 -6.80
N GLY A 103 -4.00 -0.11 -7.32
CA GLY A 103 -3.71 1.25 -7.78
C GLY A 103 -4.64 1.68 -8.92
N PHE A 104 -4.93 0.78 -9.87
CA PHE A 104 -5.92 1.04 -10.93
C PHE A 104 -7.34 1.21 -10.36
N ALA A 105 -7.69 0.43 -9.34
CA ALA A 105 -8.95 0.62 -8.62
C ALA A 105 -9.01 2.00 -7.92
N SER A 106 -7.89 2.50 -7.38
CA SER A 106 -7.80 3.85 -6.82
C SER A 106 -7.96 4.93 -7.91
N LEU A 107 -7.28 4.77 -9.05
CA LEU A 107 -7.40 5.68 -10.19
C LEU A 107 -8.86 5.81 -10.67
N THR A 108 -9.54 4.68 -10.85
CA THR A 108 -10.95 4.65 -11.27
C THR A 108 -11.88 5.25 -10.21
N GLY A 109 -11.59 5.02 -8.94
CA GLY A 109 -12.32 5.62 -7.82
C GLY A 109 -12.19 7.15 -7.77
N ILE A 110 -10.97 7.67 -7.91
CA ILE A 110 -10.70 9.13 -7.98
C ILE A 110 -11.40 9.75 -9.19
N PHE A 111 -11.26 9.13 -10.36
CA PHE A 111 -11.93 9.61 -11.56
C PHE A 111 -13.45 9.66 -11.39
N SER A 112 -14.06 8.60 -10.87
CA SER A 112 -15.50 8.49 -10.65
C SER A 112 -16.01 9.52 -9.64
N LEU A 113 -15.32 9.68 -8.51
CA LEU A 113 -15.65 10.67 -7.50
C LEU A 113 -15.60 12.10 -8.07
N LEU A 114 -14.50 12.45 -8.74
CA LEU A 114 -14.31 13.79 -9.29
C LEU A 114 -15.26 14.08 -10.45
N PHE A 115 -15.56 13.06 -11.29
CA PHE A 115 -16.54 13.17 -12.34
C PHE A 115 -17.93 13.46 -11.76
N TYR A 116 -18.33 12.72 -10.74
CA TYR A 116 -19.63 12.88 -10.09
C TYR A 116 -19.80 14.24 -9.41
N LEU A 117 -18.76 14.72 -8.74
CA LEU A 117 -18.82 15.96 -7.96
C LEU A 117 -18.59 17.22 -8.81
N PHE A 118 -17.65 17.19 -9.74
CA PHE A 118 -17.10 18.39 -10.39
C PHE A 118 -17.04 18.29 -11.92
N GLY A 119 -17.46 17.16 -12.48
CA GLY A 119 -17.49 16.93 -13.92
C GLY A 119 -16.16 16.46 -14.53
N LYS A 120 -16.23 16.14 -15.83
CA LYS A 120 -15.17 15.43 -16.55
C LYS A 120 -13.81 16.13 -16.54
N LYS A 121 -13.79 17.46 -16.64
CA LYS A 121 -12.53 18.22 -16.66
C LYS A 121 -11.71 18.00 -15.38
N THR A 122 -12.36 18.05 -14.23
CA THR A 122 -11.71 17.80 -12.94
C THR A 122 -11.31 16.35 -12.78
N ALA A 123 -12.13 15.41 -13.28
CA ALA A 123 -11.81 13.98 -13.26
C ALA A 123 -10.53 13.65 -14.04
N PHE A 124 -10.36 14.22 -15.23
CA PHE A 124 -9.15 14.06 -16.02
C PHE A 124 -7.90 14.65 -15.33
N TRP A 125 -8.04 15.82 -14.68
CA TRP A 125 -6.97 16.39 -13.87
C TRP A 125 -6.60 15.48 -12.67
N GLY A 126 -7.61 14.92 -11.99
CA GLY A 126 -7.39 13.99 -10.89
C GLY A 126 -6.66 12.72 -11.33
N ALA A 127 -7.11 12.12 -12.44
CA ALA A 127 -6.44 10.95 -13.00
C ALA A 127 -4.98 11.26 -13.39
N PHE A 128 -4.74 12.40 -14.07
CA PHE A 128 -3.40 12.82 -14.44
C PHE A 128 -2.49 13.02 -13.23
N LEU A 129 -2.95 13.73 -12.20
CA LEU A 129 -2.17 13.93 -10.98
C LEU A 129 -1.90 12.60 -10.26
N TYR A 130 -2.89 11.70 -10.15
CA TYR A 130 -2.69 10.39 -9.55
C TYR A 130 -1.61 9.58 -10.27
N ILE A 131 -1.65 9.57 -11.62
CA ILE A 131 -0.69 8.80 -12.44
C ILE A 131 0.74 9.27 -12.19
N PHE A 132 0.98 10.57 -12.06
CA PHE A 132 2.32 11.13 -11.99
C PHE A 132 2.77 11.52 -10.58
N THR A 133 1.91 11.49 -9.56
CA THR A 133 2.35 11.75 -8.18
C THR A 133 3.30 10.63 -7.71
N PRO A 134 4.53 10.97 -7.27
CA PRO A 134 5.54 9.97 -6.94
C PRO A 134 5.11 8.99 -5.86
N PHE A 135 4.39 9.45 -4.86
CA PHE A 135 3.83 8.63 -3.78
C PHE A 135 3.05 7.43 -4.33
N PHE A 136 2.13 7.66 -5.27
CA PHE A 136 1.35 6.58 -5.87
C PHE A 136 2.17 5.74 -6.85
N ILE A 137 3.11 6.34 -7.60
CA ILE A 137 4.00 5.56 -8.48
C ILE A 137 4.74 4.52 -7.67
N PHE A 138 5.26 4.89 -6.49
CA PHE A 138 6.01 3.98 -5.66
C PHE A 138 5.12 2.89 -5.03
N TYR A 139 4.09 3.28 -4.27
CA TYR A 139 3.30 2.32 -3.49
C TYR A 139 2.37 1.44 -4.33
N ASP A 140 1.99 1.85 -5.54
CA ASP A 140 1.29 0.97 -6.49
C ASP A 140 2.21 -0.09 -7.12
N ARG A 141 3.53 0.00 -6.93
CA ARG A 141 4.54 -0.91 -7.49
C ARG A 141 5.15 -1.86 -6.46
N ILE A 142 4.84 -1.71 -5.19
CA ILE A 142 5.37 -2.51 -4.09
C ILE A 142 4.26 -3.43 -3.57
N ALA A 143 4.56 -4.73 -3.35
CA ALA A 143 3.56 -5.73 -2.96
C ALA A 143 3.13 -5.60 -1.50
N LEU A 144 2.62 -4.41 -1.14
CA LEU A 144 2.13 -4.05 0.19
C LEU A 144 0.63 -3.79 0.19
N ALA A 145 0.00 -3.89 1.36
CA ALA A 145 -1.43 -3.66 1.51
C ALA A 145 -1.86 -2.19 1.30
N ASP A 146 -0.92 -1.25 1.24
CA ASP A 146 -1.21 0.19 1.29
C ASP A 146 -1.91 0.70 0.02
N SER A 147 -1.58 0.17 -1.17
CA SER A 147 -2.33 0.47 -2.40
C SER A 147 -3.78 -0.03 -2.32
N ALA A 148 -4.02 -1.23 -1.77
CA ALA A 148 -5.37 -1.76 -1.56
C ALA A 148 -6.15 -0.97 -0.49
N VAL A 149 -5.47 -0.49 0.57
CA VAL A 149 -6.06 0.43 1.56
C VAL A 149 -6.51 1.73 0.90
N ASN A 150 -5.70 2.29 -0.01
CA ASN A 150 -6.04 3.51 -0.73
C ASN A 150 -7.24 3.30 -1.67
N ALA A 151 -7.31 2.16 -2.36
CA ALA A 151 -8.48 1.79 -3.14
C ALA A 151 -9.74 1.71 -2.25
N GLY A 152 -9.64 1.02 -1.12
CA GLY A 152 -10.72 0.95 -0.14
C GLY A 152 -11.15 2.34 0.35
N PHE A 153 -10.19 3.19 0.70
CA PHE A 153 -10.44 4.56 1.14
C PHE A 153 -11.27 5.36 0.14
N ILE A 154 -10.83 5.43 -1.13
CA ILE A 154 -11.51 6.25 -2.13
C ILE A 154 -12.91 5.73 -2.47
N TRP A 155 -13.10 4.40 -2.53
CA TRP A 155 -14.40 3.82 -2.80
C TRP A 155 -15.36 3.97 -1.61
N ILE A 156 -14.90 3.85 -0.35
CA ILE A 156 -15.70 4.14 0.84
C ILE A 156 -16.15 5.61 0.84
N LEU A 157 -15.23 6.54 0.57
CA LEU A 157 -15.53 7.97 0.45
C LEU A 157 -16.58 8.23 -0.65
N PHE A 158 -16.41 7.63 -1.82
CA PHE A 158 -17.32 7.83 -2.94
C PHE A 158 -18.71 7.25 -2.68
N PHE A 159 -18.78 6.00 -2.20
CA PHE A 159 -20.07 5.38 -1.90
C PHE A 159 -20.82 6.07 -0.76
N SER A 160 -20.13 6.59 0.26
CA SER A 160 -20.77 7.37 1.32
C SER A 160 -21.49 8.60 0.77
N ILE A 161 -20.87 9.30 -0.20
CA ILE A 161 -21.46 10.45 -0.89
C ILE A 161 -22.62 10.01 -1.79
N LEU A 162 -22.49 8.91 -2.52
CA LEU A 162 -23.56 8.39 -3.37
C LEU A 162 -24.79 7.97 -2.56
N VAL A 163 -24.57 7.20 -1.49
CA VAL A 163 -25.68 6.68 -0.65
C VAL A 163 -26.43 7.81 0.02
N VAL A 164 -25.74 8.82 0.59
CA VAL A 164 -26.45 9.93 1.27
C VAL A 164 -27.25 10.80 0.28
N ARG A 165 -26.78 10.93 -0.97
CA ARG A 165 -27.48 11.74 -1.98
C ARG A 165 -28.62 11.00 -2.68
N THR A 166 -28.56 9.67 -2.77
CA THR A 166 -29.51 8.87 -3.56
C THR A 166 -30.45 8.02 -2.70
N LEU A 167 -30.04 7.67 -1.49
CA LEU A 167 -30.73 6.77 -0.56
C LEU A 167 -31.12 5.41 -1.20
N ARG A 168 -30.24 4.88 -2.07
CA ARG A 168 -30.45 3.65 -2.82
C ARG A 168 -29.86 2.45 -2.07
N LEU A 169 -30.67 1.40 -1.92
CA LEU A 169 -30.25 0.17 -1.23
C LEU A 169 -29.20 -0.63 -2.01
N ASP A 170 -29.27 -0.67 -3.35
CA ASP A 170 -28.27 -1.35 -4.17
C ASP A 170 -26.86 -0.70 -4.02
N LEU A 171 -26.78 0.63 -3.95
CA LEU A 171 -25.53 1.30 -3.67
C LEU A 171 -25.04 1.06 -2.24
N ALA A 172 -25.95 0.96 -1.26
CA ALA A 172 -25.59 0.58 0.10
C ALA A 172 -25.05 -0.85 0.17
N LEU A 173 -25.60 -1.79 -0.61
CA LEU A 173 -25.09 -3.16 -0.72
C LEU A 173 -23.64 -3.17 -1.25
N PHE A 174 -23.38 -2.50 -2.39
CA PHE A 174 -22.02 -2.39 -2.92
C PHE A 174 -21.08 -1.70 -1.95
N PHE A 175 -21.55 -0.66 -1.27
CA PHE A 175 -20.78 0.00 -0.22
C PHE A 175 -20.39 -0.97 0.91
N GLY A 176 -21.34 -1.77 1.41
CA GLY A 176 -21.10 -2.76 2.47
C GLY A 176 -20.06 -3.81 2.04
N ILE A 177 -20.15 -4.32 0.80
CA ILE A 177 -19.19 -5.27 0.24
C ILE A 177 -17.80 -4.62 0.15
N MET A 178 -17.69 -3.44 -0.43
CA MET A 178 -16.43 -2.73 -0.57
C MET A 178 -15.80 -2.38 0.78
N ALA A 179 -16.61 -1.94 1.75
CA ALA A 179 -16.16 -1.66 3.11
C ALA A 179 -15.62 -2.93 3.80
N GLY A 180 -16.34 -4.04 3.68
CA GLY A 180 -15.94 -5.33 4.26
C GLY A 180 -14.64 -5.87 3.65
N LEU A 181 -14.52 -5.88 2.33
CA LEU A 181 -13.28 -6.24 1.65
C LEU A 181 -12.14 -5.32 2.05
N SER A 182 -12.39 -4.02 2.14
CA SER A 182 -11.36 -3.06 2.56
C SER A 182 -10.90 -3.31 4.00
N MET A 183 -11.79 -3.70 4.93
CA MET A 183 -11.40 -4.09 6.30
C MET A 183 -10.49 -5.32 6.34
N LEU A 184 -10.56 -6.20 5.33
CA LEU A 184 -9.65 -7.34 5.19
C LEU A 184 -8.26 -6.96 4.66
N THR A 185 -8.01 -5.68 4.34
CA THR A 185 -6.67 -5.18 3.96
C THR A 185 -5.86 -4.75 5.18
N LYS A 186 -6.46 -3.92 6.04
CA LYS A 186 -5.76 -3.31 7.20
C LYS A 186 -6.75 -2.78 8.23
N SER A 187 -6.39 -2.83 9.52
CA SER A 187 -7.24 -2.35 10.63
C SER A 187 -7.61 -0.86 10.53
N SER A 188 -6.76 -0.04 9.91
CA SER A 188 -6.99 1.41 9.74
C SER A 188 -8.24 1.76 8.91
N VAL A 189 -8.72 0.84 8.07
CA VAL A 189 -9.93 1.05 7.26
C VAL A 189 -11.18 1.28 8.10
N ARG A 190 -11.23 0.76 9.33
CA ARG A 190 -12.35 1.01 10.28
C ARG A 190 -12.57 2.51 10.49
N MET A 191 -11.50 3.30 10.50
CA MET A 191 -11.57 4.76 10.62
C MET A 191 -12.34 5.39 9.44
N PHE A 192 -12.13 4.89 8.21
CA PHE A 192 -12.81 5.40 7.03
C PHE A 192 -14.30 5.09 7.05
N ILE A 193 -14.68 3.90 7.55
CA ILE A 193 -16.09 3.55 7.76
C ILE A 193 -16.71 4.45 8.81
N GLY A 194 -16.01 4.71 9.93
CA GLY A 194 -16.45 5.67 10.93
C GLY A 194 -16.66 7.06 10.34
N LEU A 195 -15.75 7.54 9.50
CA LEU A 195 -15.88 8.84 8.82
C LEU A 195 -17.04 8.88 7.82
N ALA A 196 -17.42 7.76 7.21
CA ALA A 196 -18.56 7.72 6.32
C ALA A 196 -19.89 8.05 7.05
N SER A 197 -19.98 7.82 8.37
CA SER A 197 -21.19 8.16 9.14
C SER A 197 -21.54 9.66 9.14
N ILE A 198 -20.57 10.53 8.90
CA ILE A 198 -20.79 12.00 8.85
C ILE A 198 -21.36 12.50 7.51
N ALA A 199 -21.56 11.63 6.52
CA ALA A 199 -22.04 12.03 5.19
C ALA A 199 -23.37 12.81 5.18
N PRO A 200 -24.29 12.69 6.15
CA PRO A 200 -25.49 13.54 6.23
C PRO A 200 -25.20 15.06 6.20
N ILE A 201 -24.02 15.52 6.59
CA ILE A 201 -23.61 16.92 6.45
C ILE A 201 -23.80 17.42 5.00
N LEU A 202 -23.62 16.57 4.01
CA LEU A 202 -23.76 16.91 2.59
C LEU A 202 -25.18 17.30 2.16
N VAL A 203 -26.20 16.88 2.90
CA VAL A 203 -27.60 17.18 2.63
C VAL A 203 -28.20 18.23 3.57
N TRP A 204 -27.43 18.72 4.56
CA TRP A 204 -27.84 19.76 5.50
C TRP A 204 -27.77 21.15 4.86
N LYS A 205 -28.68 21.45 3.92
CA LYS A 205 -28.80 22.76 3.27
C LYS A 205 -29.96 23.53 3.86
N LYS A 206 -29.80 24.85 4.02
CA LYS A 206 -30.78 25.75 4.69
C LYS A 206 -32.20 25.64 4.15
N ASN A 207 -32.38 25.27 2.88
CA ASN A 207 -33.68 25.15 2.22
C ASN A 207 -34.07 23.69 1.88
N GLU A 208 -33.38 22.72 2.43
CA GLU A 208 -33.69 21.30 2.16
C GLU A 208 -34.88 20.87 2.99
N LYS A 209 -35.95 20.44 2.32
CA LYS A 209 -37.08 19.81 2.98
C LYS A 209 -36.73 18.39 3.42
N ASP A 210 -37.25 17.98 4.57
CA ASP A 210 -37.10 16.62 5.10
C ASP A 210 -35.64 16.20 5.46
N ILE A 211 -34.78 17.15 5.88
CA ILE A 211 -33.40 16.87 6.32
C ILE A 211 -33.35 15.72 7.33
N ILE A 212 -34.26 15.76 8.35
CA ILE A 212 -34.30 14.74 9.41
C ILE A 212 -34.62 13.37 8.79
N LYS A 213 -35.61 13.29 7.92
CA LYS A 213 -35.99 12.04 7.25
C LYS A 213 -34.88 11.48 6.38
N LYS A 214 -34.18 12.34 5.61
CA LYS A 214 -33.02 11.93 4.80
C LYS A 214 -31.88 11.44 5.67
N THR A 215 -31.61 12.10 6.78
CA THR A 215 -30.59 11.70 7.75
C THR A 215 -30.94 10.35 8.40
N ILE A 216 -32.16 10.14 8.83
CA ILE A 216 -32.62 8.85 9.39
C ILE A 216 -32.49 7.74 8.34
N ASN A 217 -33.01 7.96 7.13
CA ASN A 217 -32.91 6.97 6.05
C ASN A 217 -31.45 6.63 5.70
N TYR A 218 -30.54 7.63 5.73
CA TYR A 218 -29.12 7.37 5.56
C TYR A 218 -28.59 6.46 6.66
N PHE A 219 -28.88 6.72 7.93
CA PHE A 219 -28.40 5.89 9.03
C PHE A 219 -28.98 4.47 9.00
N ILE A 220 -30.20 4.27 8.53
CA ILE A 220 -30.78 2.93 8.29
C ILE A 220 -29.96 2.19 7.23
N LEU A 221 -29.67 2.83 6.09
CA LEU A 221 -28.84 2.25 5.04
C LEU A 221 -27.39 2.05 5.51
N PHE A 222 -26.84 2.98 6.27
CA PHE A 222 -25.50 2.88 6.81
C PHE A 222 -25.37 1.75 7.85
N ALA A 223 -26.39 1.52 8.66
CA ALA A 223 -26.45 0.35 9.55
C ALA A 223 -26.41 -0.96 8.74
N PHE A 224 -27.14 -1.03 7.62
CA PHE A 224 -27.06 -2.17 6.68
C PHE A 224 -25.64 -2.31 6.10
N VAL A 225 -24.99 -1.22 5.64
CA VAL A 225 -23.59 -1.19 5.18
C VAL A 225 -22.67 -1.75 6.25
N PHE A 226 -22.83 -1.28 7.49
CA PHE A 226 -21.99 -1.69 8.62
C PHE A 226 -22.14 -3.19 8.92
N VAL A 227 -23.36 -3.70 8.97
CA VAL A 227 -23.64 -5.13 9.17
C VAL A 227 -22.99 -5.97 8.08
N MET A 228 -23.16 -5.59 6.80
CA MET A 228 -22.52 -6.29 5.67
C MET A 228 -21.00 -6.28 5.77
N ALA A 229 -20.41 -5.13 6.11
CA ALA A 229 -18.96 -5.01 6.28
C ALA A 229 -18.44 -5.90 7.42
N ILE A 230 -19.16 -5.96 8.55
CA ILE A 230 -18.81 -6.81 9.68
C ILE A 230 -18.97 -8.29 9.34
N VAL A 231 -20.02 -8.69 8.61
CA VAL A 231 -20.18 -10.09 8.15
C VAL A 231 -18.97 -10.53 7.32
N ILE A 232 -18.56 -9.72 6.33
CA ILE A 232 -17.40 -10.02 5.50
C ILE A 232 -16.11 -10.02 6.34
N TYR A 233 -15.93 -9.04 7.21
CA TYR A 233 -14.74 -8.97 8.09
C TYR A 233 -14.63 -10.21 8.98
N ASN A 234 -15.75 -10.74 9.48
CA ASN A 234 -15.77 -11.88 10.40
C ASN A 234 -15.44 -13.24 9.74
N ILE A 235 -15.21 -13.31 8.43
CA ILE A 235 -14.66 -14.51 7.78
C ILE A 235 -13.32 -14.95 8.42
N GLN A 236 -12.58 -14.00 9.00
CA GLN A 236 -11.32 -14.26 9.71
C GLN A 236 -11.49 -15.10 10.99
N ARG A 237 -12.72 -15.19 11.55
CA ARG A 237 -13.05 -16.06 12.70
C ARG A 237 -12.97 -17.54 12.37
N LEU A 238 -12.89 -17.91 11.09
CA LEU A 238 -12.61 -19.28 10.67
C LEU A 238 -11.17 -19.71 11.02
N SER A 239 -10.31 -18.75 11.39
CA SER A 239 -8.94 -19.01 11.82
C SER A 239 -8.79 -18.85 13.32
N PRO A 240 -8.02 -19.73 14.00
CA PRO A 240 -7.70 -19.58 15.41
C PRO A 240 -6.79 -18.37 15.69
N PHE A 241 -6.16 -17.78 14.64
CA PHE A 241 -5.14 -16.73 14.77
C PHE A 241 -5.71 -15.30 14.76
N MET A 242 -7.04 -15.11 14.67
CA MET A 242 -7.64 -13.77 14.56
C MET A 242 -7.29 -12.85 15.76
N HIS A 243 -7.05 -13.40 16.92
CA HIS A 243 -6.70 -12.64 18.13
C HIS A 243 -5.36 -11.89 18.01
N TYR A 244 -4.44 -12.36 17.16
CA TYR A 244 -3.16 -11.66 16.92
C TYR A 244 -3.32 -10.30 16.26
N ILE A 245 -4.47 -10.02 15.59
CA ILE A 245 -4.74 -8.70 15.00
C ILE A 245 -4.72 -7.61 16.10
N GLU A 246 -5.33 -7.89 17.25
CA GLU A 246 -5.35 -6.94 18.36
C GLU A 246 -3.96 -6.74 18.95
N GLN A 247 -3.23 -7.83 19.18
CA GLN A 247 -1.85 -7.77 19.66
C GLN A 247 -0.96 -6.93 18.73
N LYS A 248 -1.06 -7.17 17.41
CA LYS A 248 -0.33 -6.40 16.41
C LYS A 248 -0.71 -4.92 16.42
N ASN A 249 -2.00 -4.59 16.50
CA ASN A 249 -2.45 -3.21 16.57
C ASN A 249 -1.85 -2.47 17.78
N ASN A 250 -1.76 -3.11 18.94
CA ASN A 250 -1.20 -2.52 20.17
C ASN A 250 0.30 -2.19 20.08
N THR A 251 1.04 -2.80 19.15
CA THR A 251 2.44 -2.44 18.89
C THR A 251 2.58 -1.11 18.15
N PHE A 252 1.60 -0.75 17.32
CA PHE A 252 1.63 0.44 16.46
C PHE A 252 0.78 1.59 16.98
N VAL A 253 -0.29 1.28 17.71
CA VAL A 253 -1.29 2.26 18.17
C VAL A 253 -1.28 2.28 19.69
N MET A 254 -1.20 3.47 20.25
CA MET A 254 -1.25 3.70 21.70
C MET A 254 -2.68 3.37 22.22
N PRO A 255 -2.82 2.50 23.23
CA PRO A 255 -4.11 2.29 23.90
C PRO A 255 -4.63 3.57 24.54
N PHE A 256 -5.96 3.72 24.56
CA PHE A 256 -6.60 4.95 25.09
C PHE A 256 -6.21 5.24 26.56
N GLY A 257 -6.03 4.21 27.37
CA GLY A 257 -5.57 4.35 28.77
C GLY A 257 -4.17 4.95 28.91
N GLU A 258 -3.26 4.68 27.96
CA GLU A 258 -1.92 5.31 27.93
C GLU A 258 -2.01 6.75 27.42
N PHE A 259 -2.84 6.97 26.40
CA PHE A 259 -3.07 8.33 25.87
C PHE A 259 -3.54 9.30 26.95
N ILE A 260 -4.47 8.90 27.82
CA ILE A 260 -4.94 9.75 28.92
C ILE A 260 -3.80 10.10 29.90
N LYS A 261 -2.88 9.16 30.16
CA LYS A 261 -1.75 9.38 31.09
C LYS A 261 -0.70 10.33 30.52
N ALA A 262 -0.51 10.31 29.18
CA ALA A 262 0.50 11.13 28.49
C ALA A 262 0.01 11.57 27.09
N PRO A 263 -1.01 12.44 26.99
CA PRO A 263 -1.69 12.77 25.73
C PRO A 263 -0.81 13.46 24.70
N PHE A 264 0.28 14.11 25.14
CA PHE A 264 1.19 14.83 24.25
C PHE A 264 2.48 14.07 23.92
N ALA A 265 2.68 12.85 24.45
CA ALA A 265 3.93 12.11 24.32
C ALA A 265 4.33 11.89 22.85
N VAL A 266 3.37 11.50 22.01
CA VAL A 266 3.59 11.26 20.56
C VAL A 266 2.96 12.36 19.68
N LEU A 267 2.01 13.14 20.19
CA LEU A 267 1.22 14.10 19.41
C LEU A 267 2.10 15.16 18.74
N LEU A 268 2.91 15.89 19.52
CA LEU A 268 3.68 17.02 19.01
C LEU A 268 4.74 16.62 17.96
N PRO A 269 5.51 15.54 18.15
CA PRO A 269 6.38 15.03 17.09
C PRO A 269 5.60 14.63 15.84
N ASN A 270 4.50 13.90 15.99
CA ASN A 270 3.72 13.36 14.87
C ASN A 270 3.01 14.47 14.07
N LEU A 271 2.55 15.57 14.72
CA LEU A 271 1.98 16.73 14.02
C LEU A 271 2.95 17.34 13.00
N LYS A 272 4.26 17.27 13.24
CA LYS A 272 5.28 17.75 12.30
C LYS A 272 5.66 16.68 11.27
N LEU A 273 5.70 15.43 11.71
CA LEU A 273 6.17 14.31 10.90
C LEU A 273 5.19 13.95 9.78
N ILE A 274 3.89 13.95 10.05
CA ILE A 274 2.85 13.60 9.08
C ILE A 274 2.90 14.50 7.82
N PRO A 275 2.81 15.85 7.92
CA PRO A 275 2.89 16.70 6.75
C PRO A 275 4.25 16.63 6.06
N TYR A 276 5.36 16.46 6.80
CA TYR A 276 6.66 16.23 6.21
C TYR A 276 6.68 15.00 5.32
N TYR A 277 6.18 13.86 5.79
CA TYR A 277 6.13 12.62 5.00
C TYR A 277 5.22 12.74 3.77
N VAL A 278 4.02 13.28 3.95
CA VAL A 278 3.07 13.45 2.86
C VAL A 278 3.64 14.39 1.78
N PHE A 279 4.16 15.56 2.16
CA PHE A 279 4.60 16.57 1.19
C PHE A 279 5.93 16.21 0.54
N SER A 280 6.85 15.56 1.25
CA SER A 280 8.13 15.14 0.67
C SER A 280 7.95 14.11 -0.42
N GLU A 281 7.00 13.17 -0.29
CA GLU A 281 6.80 12.10 -1.26
C GLU A 281 5.77 12.41 -2.35
N MET A 282 4.77 13.27 -2.09
CA MET A 282 3.85 13.70 -3.14
C MET A 282 4.36 14.91 -3.94
N GLY A 283 5.38 15.58 -3.46
CA GLY A 283 5.86 16.88 -3.96
C GLY A 283 5.17 18.05 -3.25
N TRP A 284 5.95 18.94 -2.67
CA TRP A 284 5.49 20.09 -1.87
C TRP A 284 4.47 20.96 -2.60
N LEU A 285 4.70 21.23 -3.89
CA LEU A 285 3.76 22.02 -4.69
C LEU A 285 2.37 21.39 -4.72
N THR A 286 2.28 20.09 -4.97
CA THR A 286 1.00 19.37 -5.06
C THR A 286 0.27 19.39 -3.71
N GLY A 287 1.00 19.23 -2.61
CA GLY A 287 0.45 19.35 -1.27
C GLY A 287 -0.13 20.74 -0.98
N PHE A 288 0.61 21.81 -1.33
CA PHE A 288 0.12 23.19 -1.19
C PHE A 288 -1.09 23.46 -2.06
N LEU A 289 -1.08 23.06 -3.33
CA LEU A 289 -2.24 23.19 -4.22
C LEU A 289 -3.46 22.44 -3.65
N GLY A 290 -3.24 21.30 -2.97
CA GLY A 290 -4.29 20.57 -2.28
C GLY A 290 -4.92 21.37 -1.14
N ILE A 291 -4.12 21.96 -0.28
CA ILE A 291 -4.64 22.80 0.82
C ILE A 291 -5.44 23.99 0.28
N VAL A 292 -4.87 24.70 -0.70
CA VAL A 292 -5.58 25.83 -1.36
C VAL A 292 -6.86 25.35 -2.06
N GLY A 293 -6.83 24.16 -2.67
CA GLY A 293 -7.98 23.53 -3.30
C GLY A 293 -9.11 23.22 -2.33
N LEU A 294 -8.79 22.71 -1.14
CA LEU A 294 -9.77 22.49 -0.07
C LEU A 294 -10.42 23.79 0.38
N ILE A 295 -9.62 24.85 0.62
CA ILE A 295 -10.15 26.18 0.96
C ILE A 295 -11.10 26.68 -0.14
N PHE A 296 -10.75 26.46 -1.40
CA PHE A 296 -11.58 26.88 -2.51
C PHE A 296 -12.91 26.10 -2.58
N ILE A 297 -12.91 24.80 -2.23
CA ILE A 297 -14.13 24.00 -2.10
C ILE A 297 -14.98 24.52 -0.93
N LEU A 298 -14.38 24.80 0.24
CA LEU A 298 -15.06 25.35 1.42
C LEU A 298 -15.80 26.66 1.11
N VAL A 299 -15.16 27.54 0.35
CA VAL A 299 -15.77 28.83 -0.04
C VAL A 299 -16.94 28.63 -1.02
N LYS A 300 -16.84 27.66 -1.96
CA LYS A 300 -17.87 27.43 -2.97
C LYS A 300 -19.04 26.56 -2.54
N ASP A 301 -18.77 25.50 -1.80
CA ASP A 301 -19.76 24.57 -1.22
C ASP A 301 -19.28 24.20 0.18
N PHE A 302 -19.75 24.97 1.17
CA PHE A 302 -19.32 24.82 2.56
C PHE A 302 -19.54 23.42 3.09
N ASN A 303 -20.67 22.78 2.81
CA ASN A 303 -20.99 21.44 3.32
C ASN A 303 -20.05 20.38 2.73
N LEU A 304 -19.78 20.47 1.43
CA LEU A 304 -18.83 19.57 0.77
C LEU A 304 -17.41 19.82 1.26
N GLY A 305 -17.00 21.09 1.40
CA GLY A 305 -15.69 21.44 1.91
C GLY A 305 -15.51 21.03 3.37
N LEU A 306 -16.53 21.20 4.21
CA LEU A 306 -16.52 20.75 5.61
C LEU A 306 -16.41 19.22 5.69
N TYR A 307 -17.17 18.50 4.88
CA TYR A 307 -17.09 17.06 4.80
C TYR A 307 -15.67 16.60 4.45
N PHE A 308 -15.05 17.15 3.43
CA PHE A 308 -13.67 16.86 3.07
C PHE A 308 -12.65 17.29 4.11
N ALA A 309 -12.87 18.44 4.76
CA ALA A 309 -12.01 18.90 5.85
C ALA A 309 -12.00 17.91 7.02
N ILE A 310 -13.16 17.37 7.41
CA ILE A 310 -13.23 16.34 8.45
C ILE A 310 -12.51 15.06 8.02
N TRP A 311 -12.65 14.62 6.76
CA TRP A 311 -11.92 13.46 6.24
C TRP A 311 -10.40 13.66 6.18
N LEU A 312 -9.93 14.89 6.10
CA LEU A 312 -8.50 15.21 6.18
C LEU A 312 -8.01 15.36 7.62
N ILE A 313 -8.74 16.17 8.41
CA ILE A 313 -8.28 16.66 9.72
C ILE A 313 -8.47 15.61 10.82
N ALA A 314 -9.61 14.90 10.84
CA ALA A 314 -9.87 13.92 11.90
C ALA A 314 -8.87 12.74 11.87
N PRO A 315 -8.57 12.10 10.73
CA PRO A 315 -7.51 11.09 10.66
C PRO A 315 -6.11 11.65 10.97
N TYR A 316 -5.81 12.87 10.52
CA TYR A 316 -4.55 13.52 10.83
C TYR A 316 -4.29 13.59 12.34
N PHE A 317 -5.27 14.10 13.11
CA PHE A 317 -5.16 14.18 14.56
C PHE A 317 -5.24 12.81 15.24
N ALA A 318 -6.06 11.88 14.72
CA ALA A 318 -6.12 10.52 15.26
C ALA A 318 -4.77 9.81 15.13
N ILE A 319 -4.14 9.88 13.94
CA ILE A 319 -2.81 9.29 13.73
C ILE A 319 -1.76 10.03 14.57
N ALA A 320 -1.77 11.36 14.60
CA ALA A 320 -0.82 12.13 15.38
C ALA A 320 -0.91 11.82 16.87
N GLY A 321 -2.11 11.63 17.41
CA GLY A 321 -2.32 11.39 18.84
C GLY A 321 -2.05 9.96 19.29
N PHE A 322 -2.29 8.98 18.40
CA PHE A 322 -2.30 7.58 18.81
C PHE A 322 -1.22 6.71 18.18
N SER A 323 -0.54 7.13 17.10
CA SER A 323 0.46 6.29 16.46
C SER A 323 1.81 6.37 17.15
N ARG A 324 2.31 5.20 17.60
CA ARG A 324 3.66 5.04 18.15
C ARG A 324 4.73 5.05 17.05
N VAL A 325 4.36 4.54 15.87
CA VAL A 325 5.24 4.48 14.69
C VAL A 325 4.44 4.92 13.48
N ILE A 326 5.01 5.85 12.69
CA ILE A 326 4.42 6.33 11.45
C ILE A 326 5.40 6.07 10.31
N PHE A 327 4.92 5.36 9.28
CA PHE A 327 5.60 5.26 7.99
C PHE A 327 4.83 6.08 6.95
N PRO A 328 5.49 6.68 5.95
CA PRO A 328 4.83 7.42 4.88
C PRO A 328 3.67 6.64 4.24
N ARG A 329 3.83 5.35 3.97
CA ARG A 329 2.80 4.48 3.41
C ARG A 329 1.47 4.47 4.18
N TYR A 330 1.48 4.72 5.49
CA TYR A 330 0.25 4.77 6.29
C TYR A 330 -0.59 6.02 6.02
N LEU A 331 -0.01 7.01 5.35
CA LEU A 331 -0.59 8.32 5.07
C LEU A 331 -1.09 8.46 3.62
N ILE A 332 -1.08 7.38 2.83
CA ILE A 332 -1.43 7.39 1.40
C ILE A 332 -2.81 8.01 1.12
N PHE A 333 -3.77 7.82 2.00
CA PHE A 333 -5.11 8.38 1.86
C PHE A 333 -5.15 9.91 2.04
N LEU A 334 -4.26 10.50 2.86
CA LEU A 334 -4.11 11.97 2.96
C LEU A 334 -3.57 12.53 1.65
N THR A 335 -2.58 11.86 1.06
CA THR A 335 -2.07 12.21 -0.27
C THR A 335 -3.18 12.15 -1.33
N THR A 336 -4.07 11.16 -1.25
CA THR A 336 -5.22 11.02 -2.16
C THR A 336 -6.18 12.21 -2.02
N LEU A 337 -6.53 12.64 -0.81
CA LEU A 337 -7.37 13.83 -0.60
C LEU A 337 -6.73 15.09 -1.15
N LEU A 338 -5.45 15.33 -0.84
CA LEU A 338 -4.73 16.50 -1.35
C LEU A 338 -4.65 16.48 -2.89
N THR A 339 -4.49 15.32 -3.50
CA THR A 339 -4.52 15.17 -4.96
C THR A 339 -5.89 15.51 -5.57
N ILE A 340 -6.98 15.08 -4.92
CA ILE A 340 -8.36 15.42 -5.29
C ILE A 340 -8.57 16.95 -5.26
N PHE A 341 -8.12 17.59 -4.18
CA PHE A 341 -8.27 19.04 -4.01
C PHE A 341 -7.39 19.83 -4.99
N SER A 342 -6.17 19.36 -5.25
CA SER A 342 -5.28 19.93 -6.26
C SER A 342 -5.90 19.86 -7.66
N ALA A 343 -6.51 18.72 -8.01
CA ALA A 343 -7.20 18.54 -9.28
C ALA A 343 -8.36 19.53 -9.43
N TYR A 344 -9.15 19.70 -8.37
CA TYR A 344 -10.23 20.68 -8.35
C TYR A 344 -9.71 22.11 -8.57
N LEU A 345 -8.67 22.51 -7.84
CA LEU A 345 -8.05 23.83 -7.99
C LEU A 345 -7.56 24.05 -9.43
N LEU A 346 -6.70 23.14 -9.94
CA LEU A 346 -6.11 23.25 -11.27
C LEU A 346 -7.16 23.28 -12.38
N SER A 347 -8.25 22.54 -12.23
CA SER A 347 -9.34 22.54 -13.20
C SER A 347 -10.07 23.90 -13.25
N ASN A 348 -10.12 24.65 -12.15
CA ASN A 348 -10.84 25.91 -11.99
C ASN A 348 -9.94 27.17 -12.12
N LEU A 349 -8.62 27.03 -12.14
CA LEU A 349 -7.72 28.16 -12.36
C LEU A 349 -8.00 28.84 -13.71
N LYS A 350 -8.15 30.18 -13.69
CA LYS A 350 -8.37 30.99 -14.88
C LYS A 350 -7.04 31.33 -15.61
N SER A 351 -5.98 31.61 -14.84
CA SER A 351 -4.67 31.97 -15.39
C SER A 351 -4.01 30.76 -16.06
N LYS A 352 -3.82 30.82 -17.36
CA LYS A 352 -3.09 29.81 -18.14
C LYS A 352 -1.63 29.71 -17.70
N LEU A 353 -1.00 30.86 -17.38
CA LEU A 353 0.39 30.93 -16.93
C LEU A 353 0.58 30.17 -15.62
N ILE A 354 -0.22 30.47 -14.57
CA ILE A 354 -0.12 29.79 -13.28
C ILE A 354 -0.33 28.29 -13.45
N LYS A 355 -1.30 27.89 -14.26
CA LYS A 355 -1.57 26.47 -14.54
C LYS A 355 -0.39 25.80 -15.23
N SER A 356 0.19 26.42 -16.26
CA SER A 356 1.34 25.88 -16.98
C SER A 356 2.57 25.77 -16.08
N VAL A 357 2.88 26.83 -15.31
CA VAL A 357 4.00 26.81 -14.37
C VAL A 357 3.82 25.72 -13.30
N SER A 358 2.62 25.61 -12.70
CA SER A 358 2.34 24.55 -11.72
C SER A 358 2.51 23.16 -12.31
N LEU A 359 2.03 22.95 -13.54
CA LEU A 359 2.17 21.68 -14.25
C LEU A 359 3.64 21.34 -14.56
N THR A 360 4.40 22.33 -15.03
CA THR A 360 5.83 22.14 -15.32
C THR A 360 6.59 21.75 -14.07
N ILE A 361 6.42 22.48 -12.96
CA ILE A 361 7.08 22.15 -11.68
C ILE A 361 6.66 20.75 -11.19
N PHE A 362 5.37 20.43 -11.28
CA PHE A 362 4.85 19.11 -10.91
C PHE A 362 5.53 17.99 -11.72
N LEU A 363 5.61 18.15 -13.06
CA LEU A 363 6.24 17.16 -13.93
C LEU A 363 7.74 17.05 -13.72
N LEU A 364 8.45 18.15 -13.41
CA LEU A 364 9.88 18.11 -13.09
C LEU A 364 10.14 17.32 -11.80
N ILE A 365 9.34 17.57 -10.75
CA ILE A 365 9.43 16.81 -9.49
C ILE A 365 9.12 15.33 -9.74
N SER A 366 8.02 15.04 -10.42
CA SER A 366 7.62 13.67 -10.75
C SER A 366 8.67 12.95 -11.60
N GLY A 367 9.27 13.66 -12.58
CA GLY A 367 10.33 13.14 -13.43
C GLY A 367 11.62 12.80 -12.65
N PHE A 368 11.98 13.62 -11.67
CA PHE A 368 13.12 13.36 -10.80
C PHE A 368 12.92 12.08 -9.96
N PHE A 369 11.75 11.91 -9.34
CA PHE A 369 11.40 10.68 -8.65
C PHE A 369 11.36 9.48 -9.60
N ALA A 370 10.73 9.64 -10.77
CA ALA A 370 10.63 8.59 -11.78
C ALA A 370 12.01 8.12 -12.25
N TYR A 371 12.97 9.04 -12.43
CA TYR A 371 14.35 8.68 -12.71
C TYR A 371 14.93 7.75 -11.63
N GLY A 372 14.70 8.07 -10.35
CA GLY A 372 15.08 7.21 -9.24
C GLY A 372 14.40 5.84 -9.31
N PHE A 373 13.09 5.78 -9.48
CA PHE A 373 12.34 4.53 -9.50
C PHE A 373 12.72 3.59 -10.65
N TYR A 374 13.04 4.14 -11.82
CA TYR A 374 13.26 3.33 -13.01
C TYR A 374 14.74 3.07 -13.31
N PHE A 375 15.63 3.97 -12.93
CA PHE A 375 17.04 3.90 -13.34
C PHE A 375 18.00 3.82 -12.18
N ASN A 376 17.86 4.64 -11.15
CA ASN A 376 18.80 4.70 -10.02
C ASN A 376 18.10 4.85 -8.66
N PRO A 377 17.70 3.74 -8.00
CA PRO A 377 17.01 3.77 -6.72
C PRO A 377 17.72 4.54 -5.60
N SER A 378 19.08 4.66 -5.65
CA SER A 378 19.84 5.40 -4.64
C SER A 378 19.55 6.91 -4.63
N LEU A 379 19.06 7.44 -5.76
CA LEU A 379 18.75 8.86 -5.94
C LEU A 379 17.29 9.22 -5.63
N ILE A 380 16.48 8.26 -5.23
CA ILE A 380 15.08 8.56 -4.84
C ILE A 380 15.11 9.49 -3.62
N PRO A 381 14.46 10.66 -3.68
CA PRO A 381 14.50 11.63 -2.58
C PRO A 381 13.50 11.28 -1.48
N PHE A 382 13.59 10.06 -0.97
CA PHE A 382 12.78 9.59 0.13
C PHE A 382 13.12 10.28 1.45
N PRO A 383 12.14 10.43 2.35
CA PRO A 383 12.43 10.69 3.75
C PRO A 383 13.40 9.64 4.32
N PRO A 384 14.22 9.97 5.34
CA PRO A 384 15.20 9.04 5.88
C PRO A 384 14.63 7.67 6.27
N ILE A 385 13.39 7.64 6.76
CA ILE A 385 12.73 6.39 7.16
C ILE A 385 12.51 5.45 5.98
N ASP A 386 12.00 5.94 4.85
CA ASP A 386 11.73 5.12 3.67
C ASP A 386 13.02 4.82 2.90
N LYS A 387 13.97 5.74 2.88
CA LYS A 387 15.31 5.48 2.35
C LYS A 387 15.98 4.33 3.12
N GLY A 388 15.86 4.33 4.46
CA GLY A 388 16.32 3.23 5.31
C GLY A 388 15.61 1.92 5.04
N GLN A 389 14.28 1.93 4.83
CA GLN A 389 13.53 0.71 4.61
C GLN A 389 13.76 0.09 3.22
N TYR A 390 13.71 0.89 2.16
CA TYR A 390 13.64 0.38 0.79
C TYR A 390 14.98 0.39 0.06
N ILE A 391 15.97 1.15 0.52
CA ILE A 391 17.22 1.38 -0.23
C ILE A 391 18.48 0.97 0.57
N GLU A 392 18.69 1.55 1.77
CA GLU A 392 19.99 1.50 2.46
C GLU A 392 20.02 0.49 3.62
N GLY A 393 18.88 0.18 4.22
CA GLY A 393 18.81 -0.57 5.47
C GLY A 393 18.72 -2.09 5.28
N GLU A 394 18.63 -2.79 6.39
CA GLU A 394 18.64 -4.26 6.46
C GLU A 394 17.43 -4.88 5.75
N THR A 395 16.30 -4.16 5.73
CA THR A 395 15.04 -4.60 5.12
C THR A 395 15.00 -4.47 3.59
N ALA A 396 15.95 -3.78 2.97
CA ALA A 396 16.09 -3.69 1.52
C ALA A 396 16.81 -4.94 0.97
N GLY A 397 16.20 -5.66 0.06
CA GLY A 397 16.63 -6.99 -0.38
C GLY A 397 17.69 -6.99 -1.50
N TRP A 398 18.62 -6.04 -1.51
CA TRP A 398 19.74 -6.05 -2.45
C TRP A 398 20.58 -7.31 -2.28
N GLY A 399 20.84 -8.04 -3.37
CA GLY A 399 21.63 -9.26 -3.35
C GLY A 399 20.81 -10.54 -3.16
N THR A 400 19.53 -10.47 -2.79
CA THR A 400 18.70 -11.69 -2.60
C THR A 400 18.50 -12.48 -3.88
N LYS A 401 18.27 -11.80 -5.01
CA LYS A 401 18.13 -12.43 -6.32
C LYS A 401 19.44 -13.12 -6.72
N GLU A 402 20.55 -12.43 -6.57
CA GLU A 402 21.89 -12.93 -6.90
C GLU A 402 22.29 -14.12 -6.01
N ILE A 403 21.91 -14.12 -4.73
CA ILE A 403 22.13 -15.27 -3.83
C ILE A 403 21.35 -16.48 -4.33
N MET A 404 20.10 -16.30 -4.72
CA MET A 404 19.27 -17.40 -5.25
C MET A 404 19.76 -17.90 -6.60
N GLU A 405 20.22 -17.03 -7.48
CA GLU A 405 20.86 -17.41 -8.75
C GLU A 405 22.14 -18.23 -8.52
N PHE A 406 22.98 -17.78 -7.57
CA PHE A 406 24.18 -18.54 -7.14
C PHE A 406 23.79 -19.93 -6.61
N ALA A 407 22.82 -20.00 -5.70
CA ALA A 407 22.36 -21.25 -5.09
C ALA A 407 21.78 -22.21 -6.18
N ARG A 408 21.06 -21.66 -7.17
CA ARG A 408 20.50 -22.44 -8.30
C ARG A 408 21.58 -23.04 -9.20
N VAL A 409 22.67 -22.30 -9.43
CA VAL A 409 23.82 -22.86 -10.16
C VAL A 409 24.45 -24.02 -9.38
N LYS A 410 24.63 -23.84 -8.06
CA LYS A 410 25.19 -24.87 -7.17
C LYS A 410 24.27 -26.07 -6.98
N SER A 411 22.97 -25.88 -7.01
CA SER A 411 21.99 -26.97 -6.86
C SER A 411 21.98 -27.96 -8.04
N LYS A 412 22.64 -27.64 -9.17
CA LYS A 412 22.86 -28.56 -10.27
C LYS A 412 23.90 -29.66 -9.92
N GLU A 413 24.84 -29.33 -9.06
CA GLU A 413 25.88 -30.26 -8.61
C GLU A 413 25.37 -31.15 -7.47
N LYS A 414 24.68 -30.57 -6.47
CA LYS A 414 24.21 -31.24 -5.26
C LYS A 414 23.09 -30.39 -4.65
N GLN A 415 22.19 -31.01 -3.88
CA GLN A 415 21.16 -30.26 -3.15
C GLN A 415 21.79 -29.16 -2.29
N VAL A 416 21.19 -27.97 -2.30
CA VAL A 416 21.65 -26.80 -1.55
C VAL A 416 20.74 -26.57 -0.35
N ILE A 417 21.33 -26.32 0.80
CA ILE A 417 20.64 -25.81 1.99
C ILE A 417 21.15 -24.40 2.26
N ILE A 418 20.23 -23.44 2.42
CA ILE A 418 20.56 -22.06 2.83
C ILE A 418 20.07 -21.87 4.26
N LEU A 419 21.01 -21.61 5.17
CA LEU A 419 20.73 -21.17 6.54
C LEU A 419 20.62 -19.66 6.53
N ALA A 420 19.42 -19.12 6.69
CA ALA A 420 19.13 -17.71 6.64
C ALA A 420 19.00 -17.12 8.05
N GLU A 421 19.60 -15.95 8.29
CA GLU A 421 19.41 -15.22 9.54
C GLU A 421 17.97 -14.68 9.61
N GLY A 422 17.19 -15.19 10.57
CA GLY A 422 15.77 -14.87 10.78
C GLY A 422 14.85 -15.97 10.26
N ASP A 423 13.97 -16.39 11.13
CA ASP A 423 12.91 -17.37 10.87
C ASP A 423 11.61 -16.71 10.37
N PHE A 424 11.52 -15.37 10.47
CA PHE A 424 10.39 -14.59 10.02
C PHE A 424 10.81 -13.14 9.69
N GLY A 425 10.31 -12.63 8.57
CA GLY A 425 10.38 -11.19 8.24
C GLY A 425 11.77 -10.64 7.94
N LEU A 426 12.72 -11.50 7.64
CA LEU A 426 14.08 -11.13 7.24
C LEU A 426 14.42 -11.76 5.89
N ILE A 427 15.70 -12.06 5.71
CA ILE A 427 16.19 -12.52 4.41
C ILE A 427 15.57 -13.85 3.95
N GLY A 428 15.17 -14.72 4.89
CA GLY A 428 14.55 -16.01 4.57
C GLY A 428 13.29 -15.89 3.73
N ASP A 429 12.36 -15.00 4.09
CA ASP A 429 11.14 -14.76 3.32
C ASP A 429 11.44 -14.16 1.95
N MET A 430 12.39 -13.23 1.86
CA MET A 430 12.79 -12.63 0.58
C MET A 430 13.43 -13.65 -0.36
N LEU A 431 14.24 -14.58 0.14
CA LEU A 431 14.82 -15.67 -0.67
C LEU A 431 13.72 -16.62 -1.18
N ASN A 432 12.72 -16.94 -0.35
CA ASN A 432 11.60 -17.81 -0.72
C ASN A 432 10.75 -17.26 -1.90
N VAL A 433 10.77 -15.93 -2.11
CA VAL A 433 10.11 -15.32 -3.29
C VAL A 433 10.78 -15.71 -4.61
N TYR A 434 12.09 -15.93 -4.58
CA TYR A 434 12.86 -16.33 -5.76
C TYR A 434 13.04 -17.85 -5.90
N LEU A 435 12.55 -18.62 -4.94
CA LEU A 435 12.59 -20.09 -4.97
C LEU A 435 11.52 -20.63 -5.94
N HIS A 436 11.93 -21.38 -6.96
CA HIS A 436 11.04 -22.08 -7.88
C HIS A 436 10.73 -23.49 -7.35
N ASP A 437 9.63 -24.07 -7.78
CA ASP A 437 9.16 -25.37 -7.27
C ASP A 437 10.06 -26.55 -7.68
N ASP A 438 10.84 -26.39 -8.76
CA ASP A 438 11.80 -27.37 -9.28
C ASP A 438 13.23 -27.17 -8.74
N ASP A 439 13.48 -26.11 -7.98
CA ASP A 439 14.79 -25.83 -7.39
C ASP A 439 15.13 -26.89 -6.31
N LYS A 440 16.31 -27.52 -6.40
CA LYS A 440 16.85 -28.38 -5.34
C LYS A 440 17.50 -27.56 -4.22
N ILE A 441 16.75 -26.59 -3.69
CA ILE A 441 17.20 -25.63 -2.67
C ILE A 441 16.23 -25.70 -1.50
N ASN A 442 16.77 -25.79 -0.27
CA ASN A 442 16.01 -25.74 0.97
C ASN A 442 16.47 -24.53 1.78
N ILE A 443 15.55 -23.61 2.10
CA ILE A 443 15.83 -22.41 2.89
C ILE A 443 15.31 -22.66 4.31
N ARG A 444 16.20 -22.52 5.31
CA ARG A 444 15.90 -22.70 6.73
C ARG A 444 16.24 -21.41 7.47
N GLY A 445 15.25 -20.80 8.12
CA GLY A 445 15.44 -19.63 8.98
C GLY A 445 15.90 -20.02 10.39
N PHE A 446 16.78 -19.20 10.97
CA PHE A 446 17.27 -19.37 12.34
C PHE A 446 17.31 -18.02 13.06
N TRP A 447 16.82 -18.00 14.30
CA TRP A 447 16.96 -16.85 15.18
C TRP A 447 17.23 -17.27 16.64
N PRO A 448 18.42 -16.99 17.15
CA PRO A 448 19.60 -16.44 16.45
C PRO A 448 20.24 -17.46 15.49
N LEU A 449 20.93 -16.96 14.47
CA LEU A 449 21.85 -17.75 13.66
C LEU A 449 23.25 -17.59 14.26
N ASP A 450 23.57 -18.50 15.17
CA ASP A 450 24.79 -18.52 15.99
C ASP A 450 25.66 -19.75 15.73
N GLU A 451 26.80 -19.86 16.45
CA GLU A 451 27.71 -20.98 16.32
C GLU A 451 27.01 -22.34 16.57
N LYS A 452 26.11 -22.39 17.54
CA LYS A 452 25.36 -23.64 17.88
C LYS A 452 24.50 -24.08 16.69
N ALA A 453 23.81 -23.13 16.04
CA ALA A 453 23.02 -23.40 14.84
C ALA A 453 23.91 -23.87 13.68
N LEU A 454 25.08 -23.26 13.50
CA LEU A 454 26.04 -23.64 12.46
C LEU A 454 26.57 -25.08 12.69
N LEU A 455 27.06 -25.37 13.87
CA LEU A 455 27.57 -26.70 14.24
C LEU A 455 26.51 -27.79 14.11
N ALA A 456 25.26 -27.50 14.52
CA ALA A 456 24.15 -28.46 14.39
C ALA A 456 23.84 -28.84 12.93
N ASN A 457 24.13 -27.94 12.00
CA ASN A 457 23.90 -28.13 10.57
C ASN A 457 25.13 -28.67 9.81
N GLN A 458 26.31 -28.82 10.44
CA GLN A 458 27.48 -29.43 9.77
C GLN A 458 27.22 -30.90 9.33
N LYS A 459 26.32 -31.64 9.99
CA LYS A 459 25.91 -32.98 9.58
C LYS A 459 25.35 -33.01 8.14
N GLU A 460 24.73 -31.97 7.69
CA GLU A 460 24.15 -31.82 6.34
C GLU A 460 25.22 -31.80 5.24
N LEU A 461 26.48 -31.43 5.56
CA LEU A 461 27.59 -31.40 4.62
C LEU A 461 27.93 -32.77 4.00
N LYS A 462 27.47 -33.87 4.61
CA LYS A 462 27.66 -35.21 4.03
C LYS A 462 26.96 -35.35 2.70
N GLU A 463 25.74 -34.83 2.59
CA GLU A 463 24.84 -35.02 1.45
C GLU A 463 24.49 -33.73 0.70
N ASN A 464 24.75 -32.57 1.27
CA ASN A 464 24.31 -31.29 0.74
C ASN A 464 25.44 -30.26 0.67
N LEU A 465 25.29 -29.24 -0.16
CA LEU A 465 26.04 -27.98 -0.05
C LEU A 465 25.28 -27.08 0.90
N VAL A 466 25.97 -26.53 1.90
CA VAL A 466 25.32 -25.69 2.91
C VAL A 466 25.91 -24.29 2.85
N TYR A 467 25.04 -23.32 2.63
CA TYR A 467 25.39 -21.89 2.62
C TYR A 467 24.70 -21.18 3.77
N VAL A 468 25.29 -20.08 4.21
CA VAL A 468 24.82 -19.29 5.36
C VAL A 468 24.68 -17.85 4.92
N VAL A 469 23.54 -17.23 5.19
CA VAL A 469 23.29 -15.84 4.80
C VAL A 469 22.93 -15.00 6.02
N PHE A 470 23.77 -13.99 6.29
CA PHE A 470 23.53 -13.01 7.34
C PHE A 470 23.05 -11.68 6.76
N SER A 471 22.11 -11.06 7.45
CA SER A 471 21.49 -9.79 7.08
C SER A 471 21.69 -8.68 8.11
N GLN A 472 21.77 -9.02 9.39
CA GLN A 472 21.91 -8.08 10.50
C GLN A 472 23.30 -8.14 11.15
N LYS A 473 23.85 -9.35 11.24
CA LYS A 473 25.17 -9.57 11.87
C LYS A 473 26.27 -9.02 10.97
N LYS A 474 27.20 -8.26 11.58
CA LYS A 474 28.32 -7.59 10.88
C LYS A 474 29.69 -8.14 11.26
N GLU A 475 29.79 -8.77 12.42
CA GLU A 475 31.02 -9.32 12.95
C GLU A 475 30.87 -10.84 13.08
N PHE A 476 31.87 -11.56 12.60
CA PHE A 476 31.89 -13.01 12.55
C PHE A 476 33.15 -13.53 13.27
N PRO A 477 33.02 -14.29 14.37
CA PRO A 477 34.16 -14.88 15.05
C PRO A 477 34.96 -15.79 14.12
N SER A 478 36.29 -15.74 14.23
CA SER A 478 37.20 -16.51 13.36
C SER A 478 37.13 -18.03 13.58
N ASN A 479 36.61 -18.46 14.75
CA ASN A 479 36.39 -19.88 15.08
C ASN A 479 35.08 -20.46 14.49
N TRP A 480 34.24 -19.63 13.89
CA TRP A 480 33.02 -20.15 13.28
C TRP A 480 33.33 -20.97 12.03
N PRO A 481 32.65 -22.12 11.83
CA PRO A 481 32.89 -23.01 10.70
C PRO A 481 32.29 -22.45 9.41
N ILE A 482 32.64 -21.23 9.04
CA ILE A 482 32.12 -20.54 7.85
C ILE A 482 33.25 -19.87 7.07
N LYS A 483 33.14 -19.91 5.76
CA LYS A 483 34.04 -19.25 4.82
C LYS A 483 33.29 -18.24 3.97
N LEU A 484 33.71 -16.98 4.01
CA LEU A 484 33.07 -15.91 3.22
C LEU A 484 33.21 -16.21 1.72
N ILE A 485 32.09 -16.22 1.00
CA ILE A 485 32.02 -16.30 -0.46
C ILE A 485 31.89 -14.91 -1.05
N LYS A 486 30.87 -14.15 -0.59
CA LYS A 486 30.59 -12.83 -1.14
C LYS A 486 29.87 -11.92 -0.15
N LYS A 487 30.20 -10.63 -0.20
CA LYS A 487 29.50 -9.56 0.46
C LYS A 487 28.68 -8.80 -0.59
N TYR A 488 27.40 -8.61 -0.35
CA TYR A 488 26.49 -7.83 -1.18
C TYR A 488 26.22 -6.50 -0.50
N GLU A 489 26.96 -5.47 -0.89
CA GLU A 489 26.82 -4.12 -0.35
C GLU A 489 25.55 -3.46 -0.86
N LYS A 490 24.89 -2.70 0.00
CA LYS A 490 23.70 -1.90 -0.34
C LYS A 490 24.09 -0.45 -0.62
N PRO A 491 23.29 0.29 -1.36
CA PRO A 491 23.52 1.72 -1.55
C PRO A 491 23.76 2.44 -0.22
N GLY A 492 24.75 3.35 -0.18
CA GLY A 492 25.15 4.04 1.05
C GLY A 492 26.10 3.27 1.95
N ASN A 493 26.43 2.02 1.64
CA ASN A 493 27.43 1.15 2.33
C ASN A 493 27.22 1.00 3.85
N ARG A 494 25.99 1.22 4.34
CA ARG A 494 25.66 1.12 5.76
C ARG A 494 25.35 -0.30 6.21
N THR A 495 24.80 -1.09 5.30
CA THR A 495 24.40 -2.49 5.52
C THR A 495 24.80 -3.35 4.34
N ALA A 496 24.93 -4.65 4.55
CA ALA A 496 25.24 -5.61 3.52
C ALA A 496 24.64 -6.98 3.86
N TYR A 497 24.45 -7.83 2.86
CA TYR A 497 24.25 -9.25 3.08
C TYR A 497 25.58 -9.99 2.90
N TYR A 498 25.80 -10.99 3.76
CA TYR A 498 27.01 -11.80 3.74
C TYR A 498 26.64 -13.25 3.41
N LEU A 499 27.18 -13.76 2.32
CA LEU A 499 27.03 -15.16 1.92
C LEU A 499 28.30 -15.92 2.31
N PHE A 500 28.15 -16.95 3.13
CA PHE A 500 29.20 -17.85 3.53
C PHE A 500 28.91 -19.28 3.05
N GLU A 501 29.96 -20.07 2.92
CA GLU A 501 29.89 -21.52 2.85
C GLU A 501 30.10 -22.08 4.27
N LEU A 502 29.25 -23.02 4.70
CA LEU A 502 29.48 -23.79 5.91
C LEU A 502 30.59 -24.81 5.62
N ILE A 503 31.57 -24.88 6.50
CA ILE A 503 32.69 -25.81 6.38
C ILE A 503 32.72 -26.77 7.58
N LYS A 504 33.55 -27.85 7.47
CA LYS A 504 33.71 -28.82 8.56
C LYS A 504 34.42 -28.22 9.77
#